data_f89ec5cf9f44e0b3dcb274acae88ed0a
#
_entry.id   f89ec5cf9f44e0b3dcb274acae88ed0a
#
_cell.length_a   1.000
_cell.length_b   1.000
_cell.length_c   1.000
_cell.angle_alpha   90.00
_cell.angle_beta   90.00
_cell.angle_gamma   90.00
#
_symmetry.space_group_name_H-M   'P 1'
#
loop_
_entity.id
_entity.type
_entity.pdbx_description
1 polymer ?
#
loop_
_entity_poly.entity_id
_entity_poly.type
_entity_poly.pdbx_seq_one_letter_code
_entity_poly.pdbx_strand_id
1 'polypeptide(L)'
;GRKRRRLVATLVGVQMVISIGLMTAFMMIRTQLSTIEEQGERFKGILILGNEGTALTVPLYNDIKNLPGIQTALLSKGRITSPFNIIIPLNRNGQEVMVNKVLLTENYGLLDLFNIELLEPERTEDLFSKVAHPVVVNEAFVQFFVPGGEDPVGQTLSKYEQDNAGEGTIIGVCKDFRLTSFNSAITPMQIILQEIPVDQATCLVV
;
A
#
# COMPACT_ATOMS: atom_id res chain seq x y z
N GLY A 1 -56.86 -10.35 30.79
CA GLY A 1 -55.56 -11.02 30.96
C GLY A 1 -54.76 -11.36 29.72
N ARG A 2 -55.28 -12.07 28.69
CA ARG A 2 -54.52 -12.56 27.52
C ARG A 2 -54.01 -11.46 26.58
N LYS A 3 -54.76 -10.39 26.34
CA LYS A 3 -54.35 -9.27 25.46
C LYS A 3 -53.16 -8.52 26.06
N ARG A 4 -53.15 -8.27 27.37
CA ARG A 4 -52.05 -7.57 28.05
C ARG A 4 -50.76 -8.38 28.03
N ARG A 5 -50.82 -9.70 28.21
CA ARG A 5 -49.63 -10.58 28.11
C ARG A 5 -49.03 -10.62 26.70
N ARG A 6 -49.84 -10.64 25.66
CA ARG A 6 -49.40 -10.59 24.26
C ARG A 6 -48.71 -9.25 23.97
N LEU A 7 -49.29 -8.15 24.43
CA LEU A 7 -48.74 -6.81 24.22
C LEU A 7 -47.37 -6.64 24.91
N VAL A 8 -47.21 -7.13 26.14
CA VAL A 8 -45.94 -7.13 26.85
C VAL A 8 -44.90 -8.02 26.15
N ALA A 9 -45.28 -9.21 25.72
CA ALA A 9 -44.38 -10.10 25.00
C ALA A 9 -43.92 -9.51 23.67
N THR A 10 -44.81 -8.84 22.93
CA THR A 10 -44.42 -8.13 21.69
C THR A 10 -43.46 -6.96 21.97
N LEU A 11 -43.75 -6.17 23.03
CA LEU A 11 -42.88 -5.05 23.41
C LEU A 11 -41.47 -5.54 23.79
N VAL A 12 -41.38 -6.60 24.59
CA VAL A 12 -40.09 -7.22 24.96
C VAL A 12 -39.36 -7.76 23.73
N GLY A 13 -40.11 -8.41 22.82
CA GLY A 13 -39.51 -8.90 21.55
C GLY A 13 -38.94 -7.79 20.70
N VAL A 14 -39.69 -6.69 20.53
CA VAL A 14 -39.18 -5.50 19.79
C VAL A 14 -37.94 -4.90 20.46
N GLN A 15 -37.98 -4.79 21.79
CA GLN A 15 -36.83 -4.27 22.54
C GLN A 15 -35.58 -5.16 22.39
N MET A 16 -35.76 -6.50 22.40
CA MET A 16 -34.65 -7.43 22.16
C MET A 16 -34.05 -7.26 20.75
N VAL A 17 -34.91 -7.15 19.73
CA VAL A 17 -34.45 -6.95 18.34
C VAL A 17 -33.65 -5.65 18.20
N ILE A 18 -34.14 -4.56 18.78
CA ILE A 18 -33.44 -3.27 18.79
C ILE A 18 -32.09 -3.39 19.54
N SER A 19 -32.07 -4.03 20.69
CA SER A 19 -30.84 -4.20 21.48
C SER A 19 -29.79 -5.03 20.75
N ILE A 20 -30.20 -6.12 20.10
CA ILE A 20 -29.30 -6.94 19.26
C ILE A 20 -28.80 -6.14 18.07
N GLY A 21 -29.67 -5.39 17.40
CA GLY A 21 -29.30 -4.53 16.28
C GLY A 21 -28.28 -3.46 16.67
N LEU A 22 -28.46 -2.81 17.81
CA LEU A 22 -27.51 -1.83 18.33
C LEU A 22 -26.18 -2.46 18.73
N MET A 23 -26.21 -3.64 19.34
CA MET A 23 -25.01 -4.35 19.75
C MET A 23 -24.16 -4.80 18.53
N THR A 24 -24.83 -5.32 17.49
CA THR A 24 -24.15 -5.68 16.24
C THR A 24 -23.55 -4.46 15.53
N ALA A 25 -24.30 -3.36 15.45
CA ALA A 25 -23.81 -2.11 14.89
C ALA A 25 -22.59 -1.57 15.68
N PHE A 26 -22.65 -1.61 17.01
CA PHE A 26 -21.53 -1.19 17.85
C PHE A 26 -20.28 -2.05 17.64
N MET A 27 -20.43 -3.38 17.56
CA MET A 27 -19.32 -4.28 17.27
C MET A 27 -18.69 -3.97 15.90
N MET A 28 -19.54 -3.72 14.89
CA MET A 28 -19.06 -3.38 13.54
C MET A 28 -18.26 -2.08 13.52
N ILE A 29 -18.78 -1.04 14.18
CA ILE A 29 -18.07 0.25 14.32
C ILE A 29 -16.74 0.07 15.04
N ARG A 30 -16.72 -0.71 16.12
CA ARG A 30 -15.49 -0.95 16.88
C ARG A 30 -14.43 -1.67 16.06
N THR A 31 -14.83 -2.67 15.25
CA THR A 31 -13.91 -3.36 14.34
C THR A 31 -13.36 -2.41 13.27
N GLN A 32 -14.20 -1.52 12.72
CA GLN A 32 -13.76 -0.52 11.76
C GLN A 32 -12.77 0.48 12.38
N LEU A 33 -13.03 0.95 13.61
CA LEU A 33 -12.14 1.85 14.33
C LEU A 33 -10.77 1.20 14.60
N SER A 34 -10.74 -0.05 15.06
CA SER A 34 -9.47 -0.75 15.32
C SER A 34 -8.63 -0.91 14.05
N THR A 35 -9.26 -1.15 12.91
CA THR A 35 -8.57 -1.21 11.61
C THR A 35 -7.99 0.15 11.21
N ILE A 36 -8.72 1.24 11.48
CA ILE A 36 -8.25 2.61 11.20
C ILE A 36 -7.06 2.96 12.11
N GLU A 37 -7.14 2.62 13.39
CA GLU A 37 -6.05 2.86 14.36
C GLU A 37 -4.78 2.10 13.96
N GLU A 38 -4.89 0.82 13.62
CA GLU A 38 -3.75 0.00 13.18
C GLU A 38 -3.10 0.55 11.91
N GLN A 39 -3.89 1.04 10.96
CA GLN A 39 -3.36 1.65 9.75
C GLN A 39 -2.78 3.05 10.02
N GLY A 40 -3.35 3.81 10.95
CA GLY A 40 -2.83 5.11 11.36
C GLY A 40 -1.45 5.03 12.02
N GLU A 41 -1.18 3.99 12.79
CA GLU A 41 0.13 3.77 13.42
C GLU A 41 1.26 3.60 12.37
N ARG A 42 0.97 3.10 11.18
CA ARG A 42 1.96 2.96 10.09
C ARG A 42 2.47 4.30 9.56
N PHE A 43 1.67 5.37 9.68
CA PHE A 43 2.04 6.71 9.23
C PHE A 43 2.54 7.60 10.36
N LYS A 44 2.65 7.06 11.56
CA LYS A 44 3.09 7.82 12.72
C LYS A 44 4.57 8.16 12.65
N GLY A 45 4.86 9.45 12.76
CA GLY A 45 6.23 9.95 12.65
C GLY A 45 6.74 10.09 11.22
N ILE A 46 5.91 9.85 10.20
CA ILE A 46 6.29 10.03 8.80
C ILE A 46 5.87 11.42 8.33
N LEU A 47 6.82 12.17 7.81
CA LEU A 47 6.57 13.44 7.15
C LEU A 47 6.83 13.32 5.67
N ILE A 48 5.86 13.70 4.86
CA ILE A 48 5.98 13.68 3.39
C ILE A 48 6.05 15.11 2.90
N LEU A 49 7.19 15.46 2.33
CA LEU A 49 7.45 16.77 1.72
C LEU A 49 7.47 16.60 0.21
N GLY A 50 6.64 17.30 -0.49
CA GLY A 50 6.61 17.26 -1.95
C GLY A 50 5.85 18.43 -2.53
N ASN A 51 6.27 18.85 -3.71
CA ASN A 51 5.57 19.86 -4.50
C ASN A 51 5.34 19.30 -5.90
N GLU A 52 4.09 19.36 -6.36
CA GLU A 52 3.73 18.88 -7.69
C GLU A 52 4.49 19.67 -8.76
N GLY A 53 5.30 18.96 -9.54
CA GLY A 53 6.02 19.54 -10.68
C GLY A 53 7.32 20.29 -10.37
N THR A 54 7.74 20.36 -9.11
CA THR A 54 9.03 20.97 -8.76
C THR A 54 9.97 19.94 -8.17
N ALA A 55 11.10 19.74 -8.80
CA ALA A 55 12.17 18.87 -8.26
C ALA A 55 12.71 19.42 -6.94
N LEU A 56 13.13 18.52 -6.07
CA LEU A 56 13.84 18.88 -4.84
C LEU A 56 15.21 19.46 -5.17
N THR A 57 15.66 20.40 -4.35
CA THR A 57 17.02 20.92 -4.48
C THR A 57 17.95 20.15 -3.57
N VAL A 58 19.18 19.92 -4.05
CA VAL A 58 20.22 19.22 -3.26
C VAL A 58 20.49 19.88 -1.91
N PRO A 59 20.57 21.22 -1.79
CA PRO A 59 20.72 21.86 -0.49
C PRO A 59 19.57 21.54 0.47
N LEU A 60 18.31 21.64 0.01
CA LEU A 60 17.14 21.35 0.84
C LEU A 60 17.14 19.89 1.33
N TYR A 61 17.45 18.96 0.45
CA TYR A 61 17.56 17.54 0.83
C TYR A 61 18.62 17.32 1.92
N ASN A 62 19.81 17.91 1.75
CA ASN A 62 20.90 17.80 2.72
C ASN A 62 20.54 18.46 4.06
N ASP A 63 19.89 19.61 4.03
CA ASP A 63 19.45 20.31 5.23
C ASP A 63 18.46 19.46 6.03
N ILE A 64 17.47 18.87 5.36
CA ILE A 64 16.47 18.02 6.02
C ILE A 64 17.09 16.73 6.54
N LYS A 65 17.89 16.04 5.73
CA LYS A 65 18.54 14.78 6.12
C LYS A 65 19.42 14.93 7.37
N ASN A 66 19.99 16.10 7.57
CA ASN A 66 20.87 16.38 8.72
C ASN A 66 20.13 16.98 9.92
N LEU A 67 18.82 17.15 9.87
CA LEU A 67 18.06 17.65 11.01
C LEU A 67 18.06 16.64 12.16
N PRO A 68 18.25 17.11 13.41
CA PRO A 68 18.12 16.24 14.58
C PRO A 68 16.73 15.60 14.64
N GLY A 69 16.68 14.29 14.78
CA GLY A 69 15.43 13.55 14.89
C GLY A 69 14.98 12.87 13.58
N ILE A 70 15.59 13.19 12.44
CA ILE A 70 15.36 12.47 11.19
C ILE A 70 16.18 11.17 11.21
N GLN A 71 15.50 10.04 11.12
CA GLN A 71 16.14 8.71 11.11
C GLN A 71 16.40 8.22 9.68
N THR A 72 15.50 8.52 8.77
CA THR A 72 15.56 8.08 7.38
C THR A 72 15.00 9.15 6.48
N ALA A 73 15.58 9.33 5.31
CA ALA A 73 15.11 10.24 4.28
C ALA A 73 15.09 9.52 2.94
N LEU A 74 13.91 9.33 2.37
CA LEU A 74 13.70 8.62 1.10
C LEU A 74 13.21 9.58 0.02
N LEU A 75 13.85 9.52 -1.13
CA LEU A 75 13.43 10.26 -2.31
C LEU A 75 12.41 9.45 -3.11
N SER A 76 11.41 10.10 -3.64
CA SER A 76 10.41 9.47 -4.51
C SER A 76 10.10 10.36 -5.71
N LYS A 77 9.75 9.73 -6.81
CA LYS A 77 9.18 10.39 -7.97
C LYS A 77 7.67 10.22 -7.93
N GLY A 78 6.97 11.28 -7.57
CA GLY A 78 5.53 11.28 -7.31
C GLY A 78 5.19 11.18 -5.81
N ARG A 79 3.97 11.50 -5.46
CA ARG A 79 3.46 11.42 -4.07
C ARG A 79 3.06 10.00 -3.74
N ILE A 80 3.72 9.39 -2.79
CA ILE A 80 3.42 8.02 -2.32
C ILE A 80 1.98 7.89 -1.82
N THR A 81 1.45 8.93 -1.19
CA THR A 81 0.08 8.94 -0.62
C THR A 81 -0.96 9.57 -1.54
N SER A 82 -0.60 9.94 -2.76
CA SER A 82 -1.56 10.49 -3.71
C SER A 82 -2.38 9.36 -4.36
N PRO A 83 -3.70 9.53 -4.48
CA PRO A 83 -4.50 8.62 -5.30
C PRO A 83 -4.13 8.69 -6.79
N PHE A 84 -3.31 9.68 -7.17
CA PHE A 84 -2.79 9.90 -8.52
C PHE A 84 -1.34 9.41 -8.68
N ASN A 85 -0.89 8.46 -7.89
CA ASN A 85 0.32 7.72 -8.23
C ASN A 85 0.22 7.20 -9.65
N ILE A 86 1.36 6.97 -10.30
CA ILE A 86 1.37 6.47 -11.66
C ILE A 86 0.53 5.19 -11.71
N ILE A 87 -0.71 5.34 -12.13
CA ILE A 87 -1.65 4.24 -12.31
C ILE A 87 -1.50 3.79 -13.75
N ILE A 88 -1.19 2.53 -13.94
CA ILE A 88 -0.99 1.94 -15.26
C ILE A 88 -2.13 0.96 -15.51
N PRO A 89 -2.84 1.12 -16.62
CA PRO A 89 -3.77 0.08 -17.05
C PRO A 89 -2.95 -1.09 -17.60
N LEU A 90 -3.10 -2.24 -16.98
CA LEU A 90 -2.55 -3.49 -17.49
C LEU A 90 -3.67 -4.37 -18.02
N ASN A 91 -3.44 -4.97 -19.17
CA ASN A 91 -4.41 -5.86 -19.78
C ASN A 91 -4.00 -7.31 -19.53
N ARG A 92 -4.91 -8.09 -18.95
CA ARG A 92 -4.79 -9.53 -18.87
C ARG A 92 -6.06 -10.19 -19.43
N ASN A 93 -5.90 -10.99 -20.47
CA ASN A 93 -7.02 -11.74 -21.09
C ASN A 93 -8.22 -10.85 -21.45
N GLY A 94 -7.98 -9.62 -21.90
CA GLY A 94 -9.04 -8.66 -22.25
C GLY A 94 -9.64 -7.92 -21.05
N GLN A 95 -9.13 -8.15 -19.84
CA GLN A 95 -9.55 -7.41 -18.64
C GLN A 95 -8.49 -6.37 -18.29
N GLU A 96 -8.89 -5.10 -18.30
CA GLU A 96 -8.04 -3.99 -17.89
C GLU A 96 -8.08 -3.84 -16.37
N VAL A 97 -6.90 -3.79 -15.74
CA VAL A 97 -6.73 -3.60 -14.31
C VAL A 97 -5.78 -2.46 -14.05
N MET A 98 -6.18 -1.59 -13.14
CA MET A 98 -5.36 -0.46 -12.71
C MET A 98 -4.34 -0.90 -11.68
N VAL A 99 -3.07 -0.73 -12.01
CA VAL A 99 -1.94 -1.07 -11.13
C VAL A 99 -1.27 0.21 -10.67
N ASN A 100 -1.03 0.33 -9.38
CA ASN A 100 -0.29 1.44 -8.83
C ASN A 100 1.22 1.16 -8.93
N LYS A 101 1.95 2.06 -9.59
CA LYS A 101 3.41 2.07 -9.58
C LYS A 101 3.93 3.11 -8.60
N VAL A 102 4.85 2.71 -7.75
CA VAL A 102 5.57 3.60 -6.84
C VAL A 102 7.06 3.50 -7.16
N LEU A 103 7.67 4.62 -7.53
CA LEU A 103 9.11 4.70 -7.77
C LEU A 103 9.82 5.17 -6.50
N LEU A 104 10.84 4.44 -6.09
CA LEU A 104 11.58 4.69 -4.86
C LEU A 104 13.07 4.82 -5.11
N THR A 105 13.74 5.47 -4.17
CA THR A 105 15.18 5.67 -4.27
C THR A 105 15.96 4.48 -3.80
N GLU A 106 15.87 3.91 -2.77
CA GLU A 106 16.84 2.96 -2.25
C GLU A 106 16.15 1.68 -1.77
N ASN A 107 16.83 0.59 -1.93
CA ASN A 107 16.50 -0.74 -1.41
C ASN A 107 15.08 -0.89 -0.81
N TYR A 108 14.92 -1.52 0.31
CA TYR A 108 13.61 -1.76 0.96
C TYR A 108 13.14 -0.62 1.90
N GLY A 109 13.76 0.56 1.86
CA GLY A 109 13.49 1.64 2.81
C GLY A 109 12.02 2.06 2.93
N LEU A 110 11.25 2.03 1.84
CA LEU A 110 9.81 2.30 1.92
C LEU A 110 9.07 1.24 2.74
N LEU A 111 9.41 -0.03 2.53
CA LEU A 111 8.76 -1.12 3.24
C LEU A 111 9.01 -0.99 4.74
N ASP A 112 10.25 -0.63 5.11
CA ASP A 112 10.61 -0.38 6.50
C ASP A 112 9.87 0.81 7.09
N LEU A 113 9.87 1.93 6.36
CA LEU A 113 9.27 3.17 6.81
C LEU A 113 7.76 3.03 7.06
N PHE A 114 7.06 2.31 6.17
CA PHE A 114 5.62 2.06 6.30
C PHE A 114 5.29 0.74 7.02
N ASN A 115 6.30 0.08 7.60
CA ASN A 115 6.14 -1.23 8.27
C ASN A 115 5.35 -2.24 7.40
N ILE A 116 5.77 -2.36 6.13
CA ILE A 116 5.20 -3.28 5.17
C ILE A 116 5.96 -4.59 5.23
N GLU A 117 5.27 -5.66 5.55
CA GLU A 117 5.85 -7.00 5.66
C GLU A 117 6.18 -7.57 4.28
N LEU A 118 7.44 -7.97 4.09
CA LEU A 118 7.87 -8.73 2.94
C LEU A 118 7.63 -10.22 3.22
N LEU A 119 6.85 -10.87 2.36
CA LEU A 119 6.45 -12.26 2.53
C LEU A 119 7.49 -13.23 1.99
N GLU A 120 8.01 -12.95 0.80
CA GLU A 120 9.02 -13.78 0.12
C GLU A 120 9.85 -12.94 -0.86
N PRO A 121 11.12 -13.30 -1.08
CA PRO A 121 12.02 -14.02 -0.17
C PRO A 121 12.41 -13.14 1.02
N GLU A 122 13.04 -13.75 2.04
CA GLU A 122 13.72 -12.96 3.06
C GLU A 122 14.63 -11.94 2.39
N ARG A 123 14.63 -10.70 2.91
CA ARG A 123 15.41 -9.58 2.36
C ARG A 123 16.86 -9.96 2.15
N THR A 124 17.25 -10.20 0.93
CA THR A 124 18.64 -10.37 0.56
C THR A 124 19.07 -9.16 -0.24
N GLU A 125 19.93 -8.33 0.33
CA GLU A 125 20.60 -7.21 -0.37
C GLU A 125 21.25 -7.68 -1.67
N ASP A 126 21.64 -8.94 -1.72
CA ASP A 126 22.19 -9.63 -2.87
C ASP A 126 21.25 -9.68 -4.10
N LEU A 127 19.93 -9.79 -3.91
CA LEU A 127 18.98 -9.81 -5.02
C LEU A 127 18.80 -8.42 -5.62
N PHE A 128 18.79 -7.41 -4.77
CA PHE A 128 18.66 -6.02 -5.21
C PHE A 128 19.82 -5.59 -6.12
N SER A 129 21.05 -5.94 -5.75
CA SER A 129 22.25 -5.52 -6.50
C SER A 129 22.49 -6.30 -7.79
N LYS A 130 21.88 -7.48 -7.94
CA LYS A 130 22.09 -8.37 -9.09
C LYS A 130 21.11 -8.17 -10.24
N VAL A 131 20.04 -7.44 -10.01
CA VAL A 131 18.92 -7.32 -10.94
C VAL A 131 18.81 -5.88 -11.44
N ALA A 132 18.75 -5.70 -12.75
CA ALA A 132 18.35 -4.42 -13.33
C ALA A 132 16.85 -4.20 -13.07
N HIS A 133 16.49 -3.02 -12.56
CA HIS A 133 15.11 -2.65 -12.26
C HIS A 133 14.37 -3.64 -11.32
N PRO A 134 14.83 -3.78 -10.07
CA PRO A 134 14.18 -4.63 -9.08
C PRO A 134 12.79 -4.10 -8.71
N VAL A 135 11.82 -5.01 -8.64
CA VAL A 135 10.42 -4.69 -8.34
C VAL A 135 9.91 -5.57 -7.21
N VAL A 136 9.24 -4.97 -6.24
CA VAL A 136 8.44 -5.68 -5.25
C VAL A 136 6.97 -5.53 -5.63
N VAL A 137 6.22 -6.62 -5.57
CA VAL A 137 4.78 -6.63 -5.86
C VAL A 137 4.00 -6.98 -4.59
N ASN A 138 2.73 -6.57 -4.52
CA ASN A 138 1.87 -6.97 -3.40
C ASN A 138 1.10 -8.27 -3.70
N GLU A 139 0.46 -8.85 -2.66
CA GLU A 139 -0.36 -10.06 -2.80
C GLU A 139 -1.47 -9.90 -3.85
N ALA A 140 -2.12 -8.74 -3.91
CA ALA A 140 -3.15 -8.46 -4.90
C ALA A 140 -2.62 -8.54 -6.34
N PHE A 141 -1.39 -8.12 -6.58
CA PHE A 141 -0.74 -8.29 -7.89
C PHE A 141 -0.55 -9.79 -8.21
N VAL A 142 -0.03 -10.55 -7.26
CA VAL A 142 0.19 -12.00 -7.43
C VAL A 142 -1.13 -12.70 -7.72
N GLN A 143 -2.16 -12.43 -6.91
CA GLN A 143 -3.47 -13.04 -7.07
C GLN A 143 -4.09 -12.75 -8.45
N PHE A 144 -3.88 -11.55 -8.96
CA PHE A 144 -4.50 -11.14 -10.22
C PHE A 144 -3.70 -11.54 -11.46
N PHE A 145 -2.37 -11.37 -11.45
CA PHE A 145 -1.53 -11.53 -12.63
C PHE A 145 -0.79 -12.86 -12.71
N VAL A 146 -0.46 -13.48 -11.58
CA VAL A 146 0.32 -14.71 -11.56
C VAL A 146 -0.62 -15.91 -11.65
N PRO A 147 -0.41 -16.84 -12.59
CA PRO A 147 -1.19 -18.08 -12.64
C PRO A 147 -1.05 -18.88 -11.34
N GLY A 148 -2.12 -19.53 -10.91
CA GLY A 148 -2.17 -20.24 -9.62
C GLY A 148 -1.03 -21.24 -9.44
N GLY A 149 -0.21 -21.02 -8.42
CA GLY A 149 0.89 -21.88 -8.02
C GLY A 149 2.25 -21.58 -8.66
N GLU A 150 2.36 -20.57 -9.51
CA GLU A 150 3.67 -20.09 -9.97
C GLU A 150 4.34 -19.19 -8.90
N ASP A 151 5.66 -19.33 -8.77
CA ASP A 151 6.47 -18.38 -8.00
C ASP A 151 6.79 -17.17 -8.88
N PRO A 152 6.37 -15.94 -8.49
CA PRO A 152 6.66 -14.75 -9.25
C PRO A 152 8.11 -14.26 -9.07
N VAL A 153 8.79 -14.64 -8.02
CA VAL A 153 10.14 -14.16 -7.70
C VAL A 153 11.15 -14.63 -8.76
N GLY A 154 11.98 -13.73 -9.22
CA GLY A 154 12.93 -13.96 -10.32
C GLY A 154 12.32 -13.86 -11.71
N GLN A 155 11.01 -13.68 -11.84
CA GLN A 155 10.35 -13.49 -13.13
C GLN A 155 10.36 -12.02 -13.54
N THR A 156 10.37 -11.79 -14.85
CA THR A 156 10.24 -10.43 -15.40
C THR A 156 8.78 -9.99 -15.43
N LEU A 157 8.51 -8.70 -15.20
CA LEU A 157 7.17 -8.14 -15.31
C LEU A 157 6.53 -8.40 -16.67
N SER A 158 7.33 -8.37 -17.76
CA SER A 158 6.88 -8.65 -19.13
C SER A 158 6.23 -10.02 -19.31
N LYS A 159 6.49 -10.97 -18.40
CA LYS A 159 5.79 -12.26 -18.39
C LYS A 159 4.30 -12.11 -18.06
N TYR A 160 3.96 -11.12 -17.27
CA TYR A 160 2.62 -10.92 -16.72
C TYR A 160 1.88 -9.73 -17.33
N GLU A 161 2.60 -8.80 -17.93
CA GLU A 161 2.09 -7.57 -18.53
C GLU A 161 2.27 -7.59 -20.04
N GLN A 162 1.18 -7.53 -20.81
CA GLN A 162 1.24 -7.65 -22.26
C GLN A 162 1.57 -6.35 -23.01
N ASP A 163 1.13 -5.18 -22.52
CA ASP A 163 1.16 -3.96 -23.32
C ASP A 163 2.02 -2.80 -22.78
N ASN A 164 2.38 -2.80 -21.51
CA ASN A 164 3.16 -1.74 -20.87
C ASN A 164 4.20 -2.28 -19.89
N ALA A 165 4.73 -3.44 -20.20
CA ALA A 165 5.73 -4.09 -19.37
C ALA A 165 6.95 -3.19 -19.21
N GLY A 166 7.08 -2.58 -18.04
CA GLY A 166 8.34 -2.01 -17.64
C GLY A 166 9.38 -3.12 -17.60
N GLU A 167 10.61 -2.79 -17.98
CA GLU A 167 11.75 -3.67 -17.72
C GLU A 167 11.93 -3.79 -16.21
N GLY A 168 11.43 -4.86 -15.60
CA GLY A 168 11.56 -5.09 -14.17
C GLY A 168 11.54 -6.56 -13.85
N THR A 169 12.34 -6.96 -12.86
CA THR A 169 12.36 -8.32 -12.33
C THR A 169 11.76 -8.32 -10.93
N ILE A 170 10.82 -9.18 -10.68
CA ILE A 170 10.19 -9.31 -9.36
C ILE A 170 11.21 -9.94 -8.41
N ILE A 171 11.57 -9.19 -7.35
CA ILE A 171 12.53 -9.63 -6.34
C ILE A 171 11.86 -10.00 -5.01
N GLY A 172 10.57 -9.75 -4.88
CA GLY A 172 9.84 -10.09 -3.67
C GLY A 172 8.35 -9.79 -3.75
N VAL A 173 7.63 -10.40 -2.83
CA VAL A 173 6.20 -10.19 -2.62
C VAL A 173 5.99 -9.60 -1.24
N CYS A 174 5.27 -8.48 -1.15
CA CYS A 174 4.91 -7.87 0.12
C CYS A 174 3.42 -8.07 0.41
N LYS A 175 3.09 -7.98 1.69
CA LYS A 175 1.71 -8.00 2.16
C LYS A 175 0.91 -6.84 1.59
N ASP A 176 -0.36 -7.05 1.38
CA ASP A 176 -1.26 -5.98 0.94
C ASP A 176 -1.31 -4.82 1.93
N PHE A 177 -1.21 -3.61 1.42
CA PHE A 177 -1.25 -2.39 2.22
C PHE A 177 -1.98 -1.26 1.49
N ARG A 178 -2.35 -0.23 2.22
CA ARG A 178 -3.00 0.97 1.68
C ARG A 178 -2.13 2.19 1.94
N LEU A 179 -1.87 2.96 0.90
CA LEU A 179 -1.10 4.21 0.99
C LEU A 179 -1.99 5.46 1.02
N THR A 180 -3.25 5.34 0.65
CA THR A 180 -4.13 6.50 0.48
C THR A 180 -5.27 6.53 1.50
N SER A 181 -6.41 6.01 1.18
CA SER A 181 -7.60 6.07 2.03
C SER A 181 -7.92 4.71 2.63
N PHE A 182 -8.35 4.71 3.88
CA PHE A 182 -8.81 3.50 4.58
C PHE A 182 -9.97 2.79 3.87
N ASN A 183 -10.70 3.53 3.05
CA ASN A 183 -11.87 3.03 2.34
C ASN A 183 -11.58 2.65 0.88
N SER A 184 -10.34 2.82 0.41
CA SER A 184 -9.96 2.39 -0.93
C SER A 184 -9.81 0.88 -1.01
N ALA A 185 -10.23 0.30 -2.13
CA ALA A 185 -9.97 -1.10 -2.40
C ALA A 185 -8.46 -1.35 -2.48
N ILE A 186 -8.03 -2.52 -2.05
CA ILE A 186 -6.66 -2.97 -2.29
C ILE A 186 -6.54 -3.25 -3.78
N THR A 187 -5.56 -2.64 -4.41
CA THR A 187 -5.29 -2.78 -5.84
C THR A 187 -3.93 -3.44 -6.06
N PRO A 188 -3.72 -4.14 -7.18
CA PRO A 188 -2.41 -4.58 -7.58
C PRO A 188 -1.39 -3.44 -7.57
N MET A 189 -0.23 -3.67 -6.99
CA MET A 189 0.80 -2.65 -6.79
C MET A 189 2.18 -3.18 -7.18
N GLN A 190 2.97 -2.31 -7.79
CA GLN A 190 4.37 -2.54 -8.10
C GLN A 190 5.19 -1.44 -7.44
N ILE A 191 6.15 -1.82 -6.63
CA ILE A 191 7.13 -0.93 -6.03
C ILE A 191 8.44 -1.11 -6.79
N ILE A 192 8.81 -0.13 -7.59
CA ILE A 192 10.05 -0.16 -8.36
C ILE A 192 11.14 0.45 -7.49
N LEU A 193 12.13 -0.35 -7.18
CA LEU A 193 13.28 0.08 -6.40
C LEU A 193 14.34 0.60 -7.38
N GLN A 194 14.50 1.92 -7.41
CA GLN A 194 15.42 2.60 -8.32
C GLN A 194 16.03 3.81 -7.64
N GLU A 195 17.33 3.96 -7.73
CA GLU A 195 17.99 5.18 -7.31
C GLU A 195 17.47 6.38 -8.10
N ILE A 196 16.97 7.40 -7.40
CA ILE A 196 16.44 8.62 -8.00
C ILE A 196 17.38 9.77 -7.63
N PRO A 197 18.03 10.41 -8.60
CA PRO A 197 18.82 11.62 -8.33
C PRO A 197 17.94 12.71 -7.67
N VAL A 198 18.52 13.46 -6.73
CA VAL A 198 17.79 14.47 -5.94
C VAL A 198 17.10 15.49 -6.84
N ASP A 199 17.74 15.88 -7.93
CA ASP A 199 17.22 16.84 -8.92
C ASP A 199 16.06 16.28 -9.77
N GLN A 200 15.80 14.99 -9.71
CA GLN A 200 14.64 14.33 -10.36
C GLN A 200 13.57 13.92 -9.36
N ALA A 201 13.87 13.97 -8.07
CA ALA A 201 12.91 13.64 -7.03
C ALA A 201 11.89 14.77 -6.85
N THR A 202 10.63 14.40 -6.70
CA THR A 202 9.53 15.34 -6.47
C THR A 202 8.94 15.22 -5.07
N CYS A 203 9.35 14.21 -4.33
CA CYS A 203 8.88 13.96 -2.97
C CYS A 203 10.01 13.44 -2.09
N LEU A 204 10.05 13.92 -0.85
CA LEU A 204 10.93 13.45 0.22
C LEU A 204 10.05 12.89 1.34
N VAL A 205 10.36 11.69 1.79
CA VAL A 205 9.69 11.03 2.90
C VAL A 205 10.69 10.86 4.03
N VAL A 206 10.36 11.33 5.21
CA VAL A 206 11.22 11.31 6.40
C VAL A 206 10.46 10.80 7.61
#